data_688b79b52854077e1688d6b62e303db4
#
_entry.id   688b79b52854077e1688d6b62e303db4
#
_cell.length_a   1.000
_cell.length_b   1.000
_cell.length_c   1.000
_cell.angle_alpha   90.00
_cell.angle_beta   90.00
_cell.angle_gamma   90.00
#
_symmetry.space_group_name_H-M   'P 1'
#
loop_
_entity.id
_entity.type
_entity.pdbx_description
1 polymer ?
#
loop_
_entity_poly.entity_id
_entity_poly.type
_entity_poly.pdbx_seq_one_letter_code
_entity_poly.pdbx_strand_id
1 'polypeptide(L)' 'MGIRDEQKKETYRKIHQAITELVKEKNYDSITIREICQKADISIGSYYKHFNSKDDIIVQQSMKSSL' A
#
# COMPACT_ATOMS: atom_id res chain seq x y z
N MET A 1 4.89 -17.63 12.89
CA MET A 1 4.36 -17.39 11.59
C MET A 1 2.89 -17.20 11.74
N GLY A 2 2.12 -17.25 10.84
CA GLY A 2 0.70 -17.23 10.97
C GLY A 2 0.13 -15.84 11.16
N ILE A 3 -0.29 -15.54 12.37
CA ILE A 3 -1.11 -14.36 12.61
C ILE A 3 -0.45 -13.08 12.16
N ARG A 4 0.81 -12.89 12.50
CA ARG A 4 1.50 -11.66 12.12
C ARG A 4 1.62 -11.52 10.62
N ASP A 5 1.93 -12.61 9.95
CA ASP A 5 2.07 -12.60 8.51
C ASP A 5 0.73 -12.33 7.85
N GLU A 6 -0.33 -12.88 8.41
CA GLU A 6 -1.65 -12.64 7.85
C GLU A 6 -2.06 -11.18 7.96
N GLN A 7 -1.78 -10.57 9.10
CA GLN A 7 -2.12 -9.16 9.27
C GLN A 7 -1.33 -8.28 8.31
N LYS A 8 -0.06 -8.60 8.13
CA LYS A 8 0.76 -7.83 7.22
C LYS A 8 0.26 -7.98 5.79
N LYS A 9 -0.10 -9.18 5.40
CA LYS A 9 -0.61 -9.42 4.05
C LYS A 9 -1.91 -8.68 3.82
N GLU A 10 -2.76 -8.67 4.82
CA GLU A 10 -4.05 -7.99 4.69
C GLU A 10 -3.86 -6.50 4.51
N THR A 11 -2.99 -5.89 5.31
CA THR A 11 -2.71 -4.47 5.17
C THR A 11 -2.13 -4.16 3.80
N TYR A 12 -1.19 -4.98 3.36
CA TYR A 12 -0.58 -4.80 2.05
C TYR A 12 -1.65 -4.85 0.95
N ARG A 13 -2.53 -5.82 1.04
CA ARG A 13 -3.57 -6.00 0.03
C ARG A 13 -4.51 -4.80 0.00
N LYS A 14 -4.89 -4.30 1.17
CA LYS A 14 -5.76 -3.13 1.23
C LYS A 14 -5.11 -1.92 0.59
N ILE A 15 -3.85 -1.70 0.89
CA ILE A 15 -3.13 -0.56 0.34
C ILE A 15 -2.99 -0.70 -1.17
N HIS A 16 -2.63 -1.89 -1.63
CA HIS A 16 -2.45 -2.13 -3.05
C HIS A 16 -3.75 -1.90 -3.81
N GLN A 17 -4.84 -2.38 -3.27
CA GLN A 17 -6.14 -2.19 -3.90
C GLN A 17 -6.50 -0.70 -3.94
N ALA A 18 -6.21 0.01 -2.86
CA ALA A 18 -6.49 1.44 -2.81
C ALA A 18 -5.74 2.18 -3.91
N ILE A 19 -4.47 1.85 -4.06
CA ILE A 19 -3.67 2.49 -5.10
C ILE A 19 -4.21 2.16 -6.49
N THR A 20 -4.56 0.91 -6.70
CA THR A 20 -5.09 0.48 -7.99
C THR A 20 -6.34 1.27 -8.36
N GLU A 21 -7.20 1.52 -7.40
CA GLU A 21 -8.41 2.28 -7.67
C GLU A 21 -8.12 3.75 -7.86
N LEU A 22 -7.20 4.29 -7.10
CA LEU A 22 -6.88 5.70 -7.21
C LEU A 22 -6.23 6.05 -8.53
N VAL A 23 -5.39 5.18 -9.07
CA VAL A 23 -4.73 5.47 -10.33
C VAL A 23 -5.70 5.47 -11.50
N LYS A 24 -6.89 4.94 -11.30
CA LYS A 24 -7.92 5.00 -12.33
C LYS A 24 -8.53 6.40 -12.41
N GLU A 25 -8.46 7.14 -11.32
CA GLU A 25 -9.07 8.46 -11.25
C GLU A 25 -8.05 9.58 -11.43
N LYS A 26 -6.81 9.35 -11.05
CA LYS A 26 -5.78 10.37 -11.15
C LYS A 26 -4.43 9.70 -11.32
N ASN A 27 -3.44 10.52 -11.70
CA ASN A 27 -2.10 10.02 -11.90
C ASN A 27 -1.47 9.60 -10.58
N TYR A 28 -0.59 8.60 -10.66
CA TYR A 28 0.08 8.13 -9.47
C TYR A 28 0.79 9.27 -8.71
N ASP A 29 1.40 10.17 -9.46
CA ASP A 29 2.13 11.28 -8.83
C ASP A 29 1.20 12.19 -8.03
N SER A 30 -0.07 12.22 -8.38
CA SER A 30 -1.05 13.04 -7.66
C SER A 30 -1.61 12.35 -6.44
N ILE A 31 -1.36 11.06 -6.28
CA ILE A 31 -1.86 10.30 -5.16
C ILE A 31 -0.98 10.53 -3.95
N THR A 32 -1.60 10.78 -2.80
CA THR A 32 -0.87 10.97 -1.54
C THR A 32 -1.06 9.77 -0.64
N ILE A 33 -0.15 9.62 0.32
CA ILE A 33 -0.26 8.55 1.29
C ILE A 33 -1.57 8.68 2.08
N ARG A 34 -1.96 9.92 2.36
CA ARG A 34 -3.22 10.15 3.07
C ARG A 34 -4.40 9.57 2.29
N GLU A 35 -4.43 9.82 1.00
CA GLU A 35 -5.52 9.28 0.16
C GLU A 35 -5.51 7.77 0.15
N ILE A 36 -4.33 7.19 0.07
CA ILE A 36 -4.21 5.74 0.08
C ILE A 36 -4.76 5.18 1.38
N CYS A 37 -4.38 5.79 2.50
CA CYS A 37 -4.84 5.30 3.79
C CYS A 37 -6.34 5.43 3.94
N GLN A 38 -6.90 6.54 3.48
CA GLN A 38 -8.34 6.73 3.55
C GLN A 38 -9.07 5.71 2.71
N LYS A 39 -8.57 5.46 1.52
CA LYS A 39 -9.20 4.48 0.63
C LYS A 39 -9.08 3.08 1.19
N ALA A 40 -7.93 2.77 1.80
CA ALA A 40 -7.70 1.44 2.35
C ALA A 40 -8.32 1.26 3.73
N ASP A 41 -8.86 2.33 4.29
CA ASP A 41 -9.48 2.28 5.60
C ASP A 41 -8.48 1.92 6.70
N ILE A 42 -7.31 2.54 6.62
CA ILE A 42 -6.27 2.36 7.63
C ILE A 42 -5.76 3.73 8.05
N SER A 43 -5.06 3.78 9.17
CA SER A 43 -4.48 5.02 9.64
C SER A 43 -3.13 5.25 8.98
N ILE A 44 -2.70 6.50 8.94
CA ILE A 44 -1.40 6.84 8.39
C ILE A 44 -0.30 6.18 9.22
N GLY A 45 -0.51 6.09 10.53
CA GLY A 45 0.45 5.40 11.38
C GLY A 45 0.63 3.95 10.99
N SER A 46 -0.45 3.28 10.64
CA SER A 46 -0.36 1.91 10.19
C SER A 46 0.45 1.80 8.92
N TYR A 47 0.26 2.74 8.00
CA TYR A 47 1.02 2.71 6.76
C TYR A 47 2.52 2.81 7.05
N TYR A 48 2.91 3.78 7.86
CA TYR A 48 4.33 3.98 8.13
C TYR A 48 4.93 2.88 8.99
N LYS A 49 4.10 2.07 9.61
CA LYS A 49 4.59 0.92 10.34
C LYS A 49 5.18 -0.13 9.40
N HIS A 50 4.60 -0.24 8.21
CA HIS A 50 4.99 -1.27 7.26
C HIS A 50 5.78 -0.72 6.08
N PHE A 51 5.61 0.55 5.79
CA PHE A 51 6.25 1.17 4.63
C PHE A 51 6.83 2.51 5.00
N ASN A 52 7.89 2.90 4.31
CA ASN A 52 8.56 4.17 4.60
C ASN A 52 8.05 5.29 3.72
N SER A 53 7.58 4.98 2.52
CA SER A 53 7.16 6.01 1.60
C SER A 53 6.10 5.45 0.66
N LYS A 54 5.61 6.32 -0.20
CA LYS A 54 4.59 5.91 -1.16
C LYS A 54 5.15 4.87 -2.14
N ASP A 55 6.38 5.05 -2.56
CA ASP A 55 6.98 4.16 -3.53
C ASP A 55 7.40 2.83 -2.94
N ASP A 56 7.48 2.75 -1.64
CA ASP A 56 7.97 1.54 -0.99
C ASP A 56 7.15 0.30 -1.37
N ILE A 57 5.85 0.47 -1.43
CA ILE A 57 4.98 -0.65 -1.76
C ILE A 57 5.16 -1.10 -3.20
N ILE A 58 5.45 -0.17 -4.09
CA ILE A 58 5.66 -0.49 -5.50
C ILE A 58 7.00 -1.19 -5.69
N VAL A 59 8.00 -0.74 -4.95
CA VAL A 59 9.32 -1.36 -5.04
C VAL A 59 9.24 -2.84 -4.65
N GLN A 60 8.52 -3.14 -3.58
CA GLN A 60 8.40 -4.52 -3.14
C GLN A 60 7.73 -5.36 -4.21
N GLN A 61 6.71 -4.81 -4.84
CA GLN A 61 6.00 -5.53 -5.87
C GLN A 61 6.89 -5.77 -7.10
N SER A 62 7.68 -4.77 -7.45
CA SER A 62 8.58 -4.91 -8.58
C SER A 62 9.63 -5.98 -8.34
N MET A 63 10.16 -6.03 -7.15
CA MET A 63 11.16 -7.05 -6.82
C MET A 63 10.58 -8.44 -6.98
N LYS A 64 9.33 -8.57 -6.61
CA LYS A 64 8.68 -9.86 -6.73
C LYS A 64 8.57 -10.30 -8.18
N SER A 65 8.20 -9.37 -9.05
CA SER A 65 8.01 -9.74 -10.43
C SER A 65 9.31 -9.94 -11.17
N SER A 66 10.39 -9.36 -10.72
CA SER A 66 11.63 -9.51 -11.46
C SER A 66 12.21 -10.91 -11.34
N LEU A 67 11.71 -11.70 -10.46
CA LEU A 67 12.16 -13.07 -10.40
C LEU A 67 11.33 -13.96 -11.30
#